data_e2e2d54b948d8f9ffbf380776f586a01
#
_entry.id   e2e2d54b948d8f9ffbf380776f586a01
#
_cell.length_a   1.000
_cell.length_b   1.000
_cell.length_c   1.000
_cell.angle_alpha   90.00
_cell.angle_beta   90.00
_cell.angle_gamma   90.00
#
_symmetry.space_group_name_H-M   'P 1'
#
loop_
_entity.id
_entity.type
_entity.pdbx_description
1 polymer ?
#
loop_
_entity_poly.entity_id
_entity_poly.type
_entity_poly.pdbx_seq_one_letter_code
_entity_poly.pdbx_strand_id
1 'polypeptide(L)'
;IIAGLWPAARRFFAALAIIALGFTAINLAVLSARGFGAESLAPPGDGEITVLAWNTRGDATGARSVADLALAERADIVALPETTEETAVAVAELMREGGRPMWVHTIAFDEELELKARSTSVLVSIELGEYARDDQVGNTTVLPSIVLRPVDGDGPTSIGVHPVAPIP
;
A
#
# COMPACT_ATOMS: atom_id res chain seq x y z
N ILE A 1 27.05 33.71 41.78
CA ILE A 1 26.01 33.73 40.71
C ILE A 1 25.89 32.35 40.02
N ILE A 2 26.93 31.53 39.89
CA ILE A 2 26.92 30.23 39.21
C ILE A 2 26.20 29.14 40.04
N ALA A 3 26.19 29.20 41.36
CA ALA A 3 25.56 28.21 42.26
C ALA A 3 24.02 28.17 42.18
N GLY A 4 23.40 29.29 41.75
CA GLY A 4 21.92 29.34 41.63
C GLY A 4 21.39 28.77 40.30
N LEU A 5 22.24 28.62 39.27
CA LEU A 5 21.83 28.09 37.95
C LEU A 5 21.74 26.54 37.95
N TRP A 6 22.48 25.85 38.82
CA TRP A 6 22.51 24.39 38.86
C TRP A 6 21.16 23.72 39.24
N PRO A 7 20.42 24.20 40.26
CA PRO A 7 19.13 23.61 40.56
C PRO A 7 18.05 23.87 39.48
N ALA A 8 18.09 25.03 38.85
CA ALA A 8 17.16 25.36 37.77
C ALA A 8 17.41 24.51 36.52
N ALA A 9 18.67 24.37 36.11
CA ALA A 9 19.07 23.51 34.99
C ALA A 9 18.69 22.04 35.25
N ARG A 10 18.92 21.56 36.48
CA ARG A 10 18.56 20.19 36.86
C ARG A 10 17.05 19.94 36.80
N ARG A 11 16.23 20.91 37.21
CA ARG A 11 14.75 20.82 37.13
C ARG A 11 14.31 20.83 35.66
N PHE A 12 14.93 21.67 34.82
CA PHE A 12 14.65 21.74 33.38
C PHE A 12 14.95 20.41 32.68
N PHE A 13 16.14 19.84 32.92
CA PHE A 13 16.48 18.54 32.32
C PHE A 13 15.63 17.39 32.88
N ALA A 14 15.23 17.42 34.12
CA ALA A 14 14.32 16.44 34.72
C ALA A 14 12.93 16.53 34.05
N ALA A 15 12.39 17.73 33.83
CA ALA A 15 11.14 17.93 33.14
C ALA A 15 11.22 17.45 31.67
N LEU A 16 12.31 17.76 30.97
CA LEU A 16 12.52 17.30 29.61
C LEU A 16 12.61 15.77 29.52
N ALA A 17 13.29 15.13 30.46
CA ALA A 17 13.37 13.66 30.53
C ALA A 17 12.00 13.02 30.78
N ILE A 18 11.18 13.61 31.67
CA ILE A 18 9.82 13.12 31.91
C ILE A 18 8.95 13.24 30.66
N ILE A 19 9.02 14.35 29.94
CA ILE A 19 8.30 14.55 28.68
C ILE A 19 8.75 13.52 27.63
N ALA A 20 10.07 13.32 27.47
CA ALA A 20 10.62 12.36 26.52
C ALA A 20 10.20 10.92 26.87
N LEU A 21 10.23 10.55 28.15
CA LEU A 21 9.76 9.24 28.61
C LEU A 21 8.27 9.05 28.38
N GLY A 22 7.45 10.06 28.67
CA GLY A 22 6.01 10.03 28.38
C GLY A 22 5.73 9.86 26.90
N PHE A 23 6.41 10.62 26.05
CA PHE A 23 6.29 10.50 24.59
C PHE A 23 6.69 9.10 24.10
N THR A 24 7.81 8.56 24.60
CA THR A 24 8.27 7.20 24.27
C THR A 24 7.26 6.15 24.70
N ALA A 25 6.74 6.25 25.92
CA ALA A 25 5.74 5.30 26.44
C ALA A 25 4.45 5.30 25.61
N ILE A 26 3.97 6.49 25.22
CA ILE A 26 2.78 6.61 24.36
C ILE A 26 3.04 5.97 22.99
N ASN A 27 4.19 6.25 22.37
CA ASN A 27 4.51 5.64 21.07
C ASN A 27 4.64 4.12 21.18
N LEU A 28 5.29 3.61 22.20
CA LEU A 28 5.37 2.17 22.45
C LEU A 28 3.99 1.53 22.66
N ALA A 29 3.11 2.19 23.41
CA ALA A 29 1.73 1.71 23.59
C ALA A 29 0.95 1.67 22.27
N VAL A 30 1.07 2.71 21.43
CA VAL A 30 0.43 2.75 20.11
C VAL A 30 0.99 1.66 19.20
N LEU A 31 2.32 1.48 19.16
CA LEU A 31 2.95 0.42 18.39
C LEU A 31 2.52 -0.97 18.87
N SER A 32 2.49 -1.20 20.18
CA SER A 32 2.03 -2.46 20.74
C SER A 32 0.56 -2.76 20.41
N ALA A 33 -0.30 -1.73 20.43
CA ALA A 33 -1.72 -1.88 20.07
C ALA A 33 -1.96 -2.13 18.57
N ARG A 34 -1.04 -1.64 17.72
CA ARG A 34 -1.10 -1.83 16.27
C ARG A 34 -0.38 -3.09 15.79
N GLY A 35 0.34 -3.77 16.67
CA GLY A 35 1.25 -4.85 16.32
C GLY A 35 2.58 -4.32 15.74
N PHE A 36 3.63 -5.07 15.93
CA PHE A 36 4.97 -4.75 15.38
C PHE A 36 5.18 -5.26 13.95
N GLY A 37 4.11 -5.73 13.29
CA GLY A 37 4.20 -6.24 11.92
C GLY A 37 5.02 -7.52 11.77
N ALA A 38 5.39 -8.15 12.87
CA ALA A 38 6.22 -9.36 12.87
C ALA A 38 5.40 -10.66 12.99
N GLU A 39 4.10 -10.57 13.15
CA GLU A 39 3.26 -11.75 13.10
C GLU A 39 3.07 -12.09 11.62
N SER A 40 3.65 -13.21 11.19
CA SER A 40 3.26 -13.82 9.93
C SER A 40 1.75 -14.00 9.98
N LEU A 41 1.05 -13.40 9.03
CA LEU A 41 -0.37 -13.67 8.87
C LEU A 41 -0.55 -15.19 8.81
N ALA A 42 -1.53 -15.70 9.54
CA ALA A 42 -1.89 -17.10 9.40
C ALA A 42 -2.17 -17.37 7.91
N PRO A 43 -1.82 -18.54 7.38
CA PRO A 43 -2.19 -18.87 6.01
C PRO A 43 -3.68 -18.61 5.82
N PRO A 44 -4.09 -17.98 4.71
CA PRO A 44 -5.51 -17.69 4.47
C PRO A 44 -6.34 -18.97 4.57
N GLY A 45 -7.47 -18.88 5.26
CA GLY A 45 -8.46 -19.94 5.35
C GLY A 45 -9.18 -20.14 4.01
N ASP A 46 -9.97 -21.20 3.90
CA ASP A 46 -10.79 -21.46 2.71
C ASP A 46 -11.75 -20.28 2.48
N GLY A 47 -11.69 -19.66 1.29
CA GLY A 47 -12.51 -18.53 0.90
C GLY A 47 -12.01 -17.15 1.37
N GLU A 48 -10.87 -17.07 2.05
CA GLU A 48 -10.21 -15.81 2.35
C GLU A 48 -9.42 -15.31 1.13
N ILE A 49 -9.42 -13.99 0.93
CA ILE A 49 -8.71 -13.32 -0.16
C ILE A 49 -7.58 -12.48 0.45
N THR A 50 -6.36 -12.72 -0.01
CA THR A 50 -5.18 -11.95 0.41
C THR A 50 -4.99 -10.75 -0.50
N VAL A 51 -4.96 -9.55 0.08
CA VAL A 51 -4.78 -8.29 -0.64
C VAL A 51 -3.47 -7.64 -0.23
N LEU A 52 -2.62 -7.37 -1.22
CA LEU A 52 -1.41 -6.55 -1.08
C LEU A 52 -1.68 -5.16 -1.65
N ALA A 53 -1.42 -4.11 -0.89
CA ALA A 53 -1.46 -2.73 -1.38
C ALA A 53 -0.11 -2.06 -1.15
N TRP A 54 0.50 -1.52 -2.23
CA TRP A 54 1.82 -0.88 -2.16
C TRP A 54 1.96 0.25 -3.18
N ASN A 55 2.08 1.49 -2.72
CA ASN A 55 2.42 2.62 -3.59
C ASN A 55 3.88 2.51 -4.03
N THR A 56 4.13 2.39 -5.33
CA THR A 56 5.47 2.17 -5.90
C THR A 56 6.28 3.45 -6.11
N ARG A 57 5.70 4.61 -5.83
CA ARG A 57 6.36 5.93 -6.00
C ARG A 57 6.87 6.14 -7.44
N GLY A 58 5.99 5.98 -8.41
CA GLY A 58 6.34 6.13 -9.83
C GLY A 58 7.30 5.04 -10.31
N ASP A 59 6.96 3.78 -10.02
CA ASP A 59 7.75 2.56 -10.34
C ASP A 59 9.11 2.44 -9.62
N ALA A 60 9.43 3.32 -8.67
CA ALA A 60 10.73 3.31 -7.99
C ALA A 60 11.01 2.01 -7.22
N THR A 61 9.96 1.29 -6.80
CA THR A 61 10.07 0.00 -6.12
C THR A 61 10.58 -1.11 -7.05
N GLY A 62 10.24 -1.03 -8.34
CA GLY A 62 10.57 -2.03 -9.36
C GLY A 62 9.71 -3.29 -9.28
N ALA A 63 9.46 -3.88 -10.45
CA ALA A 63 8.56 -5.03 -10.60
C ALA A 63 9.00 -6.24 -9.77
N ARG A 64 10.30 -6.53 -9.69
CA ARG A 64 10.84 -7.68 -8.94
C ARG A 64 10.47 -7.64 -7.47
N SER A 65 10.67 -6.50 -6.81
CA SER A 65 10.39 -6.38 -5.37
C SER A 65 8.90 -6.56 -5.06
N VAL A 66 8.02 -6.03 -5.94
CA VAL A 66 6.57 -6.20 -5.81
C VAL A 66 6.18 -7.65 -5.99
N ALA A 67 6.68 -8.32 -7.04
CA ALA A 67 6.38 -9.71 -7.32
C ALA A 67 6.88 -10.65 -6.22
N ASP A 68 8.12 -10.45 -5.74
CA ASP A 68 8.70 -11.28 -4.68
C ASP A 68 7.84 -11.21 -3.40
N LEU A 69 7.39 -10.01 -3.01
CA LEU A 69 6.50 -9.85 -1.86
C LEU A 69 5.11 -10.47 -2.13
N ALA A 70 4.52 -10.19 -3.28
CA ALA A 70 3.20 -10.72 -3.63
C ALA A 70 3.19 -12.27 -3.68
N LEU A 71 4.27 -12.89 -4.15
CA LEU A 71 4.45 -14.35 -4.14
C LEU A 71 4.63 -14.88 -2.71
N ALA A 72 5.45 -14.22 -1.89
CA ALA A 72 5.68 -14.62 -0.51
C ALA A 72 4.40 -14.59 0.32
N GLU A 73 3.59 -13.55 0.16
CA GLU A 73 2.31 -13.38 0.85
C GLU A 73 1.14 -14.10 0.15
N ARG A 74 1.39 -14.75 -0.99
CA ARG A 74 0.36 -15.43 -1.79
C ARG A 74 -0.82 -14.52 -2.15
N ALA A 75 -0.54 -13.27 -2.48
CA ALA A 75 -1.55 -12.28 -2.76
C ALA A 75 -2.47 -12.68 -3.92
N ASP A 76 -3.77 -12.53 -3.71
CA ASP A 76 -4.81 -12.75 -4.73
C ASP A 76 -5.15 -11.45 -5.46
N ILE A 77 -5.01 -10.32 -4.78
CA ILE A 77 -5.19 -8.99 -5.36
C ILE A 77 -3.98 -8.14 -4.98
N VAL A 78 -3.39 -7.44 -5.97
CA VAL A 78 -2.25 -6.53 -5.75
C VAL A 78 -2.62 -5.15 -6.26
N ALA A 79 -2.82 -4.19 -5.37
CA ALA A 79 -3.17 -2.81 -5.69
C ALA A 79 -1.92 -1.91 -5.63
N LEU A 80 -1.58 -1.29 -6.75
CA LEU A 80 -0.34 -0.56 -6.97
C LEU A 80 -0.60 0.89 -7.42
N PRO A 81 -0.88 1.83 -6.51
CA PRO A 81 -0.85 3.24 -6.83
C PRO A 81 0.53 3.68 -7.33
N GLU A 82 0.56 4.67 -8.20
CA GLU A 82 1.77 5.20 -8.86
C GLU A 82 2.57 4.14 -9.63
N THR A 83 1.86 3.22 -10.27
CA THR A 83 2.48 2.13 -11.05
C THR A 83 1.96 2.17 -12.48
N THR A 84 2.89 2.24 -13.44
CA THR A 84 2.58 2.20 -14.86
C THR A 84 2.12 0.81 -15.30
N GLU A 85 1.43 0.75 -16.45
CA GLU A 85 1.03 -0.52 -17.06
C GLU A 85 2.25 -1.40 -17.37
N GLU A 86 3.33 -0.81 -17.90
CA GLU A 86 4.57 -1.53 -18.20
C GLU A 86 5.12 -2.26 -16.96
N THR A 87 5.21 -1.55 -15.83
CA THR A 87 5.67 -2.15 -14.58
C THR A 87 4.69 -3.19 -14.04
N ALA A 88 3.39 -2.94 -14.13
CA ALA A 88 2.36 -3.89 -13.70
C ALA A 88 2.38 -5.18 -14.53
N VAL A 89 2.56 -5.08 -15.84
CA VAL A 89 2.73 -6.25 -16.74
C VAL A 89 3.99 -7.03 -16.36
N ALA A 90 5.11 -6.34 -16.09
CA ALA A 90 6.33 -7.01 -15.65
C ALA A 90 6.13 -7.72 -14.28
N VAL A 91 5.35 -7.15 -13.36
CA VAL A 91 4.95 -7.84 -12.12
C VAL A 91 4.15 -9.09 -12.44
N ALA A 92 3.14 -9.00 -13.31
CA ALA A 92 2.29 -10.14 -13.68
C ALA A 92 3.08 -11.27 -14.36
N GLU A 93 4.08 -10.95 -15.17
CA GLU A 93 4.99 -11.95 -15.76
C GLU A 93 5.77 -12.71 -14.70
N LEU A 94 6.34 -11.99 -13.72
CA LEU A 94 7.06 -12.60 -12.61
C LEU A 94 6.12 -13.43 -11.70
N MET A 95 4.89 -12.95 -11.48
CA MET A 95 3.86 -13.72 -10.75
C MET A 95 3.52 -15.02 -11.49
N ARG A 96 3.37 -14.96 -12.82
CA ARG A 96 3.11 -16.14 -13.66
C ARG A 96 4.27 -17.14 -13.60
N GLU A 97 5.52 -16.66 -13.66
CA GLU A 97 6.72 -17.51 -13.49
C GLU A 97 6.76 -18.18 -12.11
N GLY A 98 6.29 -17.46 -11.07
CA GLY A 98 6.12 -17.97 -9.71
C GLY A 98 4.89 -18.88 -9.51
N GLY A 99 4.14 -19.19 -10.57
CA GLY A 99 2.97 -20.07 -10.53
C GLY A 99 1.68 -19.43 -10.08
N ARG A 100 1.63 -18.08 -10.00
CA ARG A 100 0.43 -17.30 -9.64
C ARG A 100 0.08 -16.28 -10.72
N PRO A 101 -0.48 -16.70 -11.86
CA PRO A 101 -0.83 -15.80 -12.96
C PRO A 101 -1.93 -14.82 -12.54
N MET A 102 -1.82 -13.58 -13.01
CA MET A 102 -2.74 -12.49 -12.68
C MET A 102 -3.19 -11.72 -13.91
N TRP A 103 -4.42 -11.24 -13.90
CA TRP A 103 -4.92 -10.21 -14.81
C TRP A 103 -4.37 -8.85 -14.40
N VAL A 104 -4.09 -7.99 -15.38
CA VAL A 104 -3.61 -6.62 -15.14
C VAL A 104 -4.65 -5.62 -15.58
N HIS A 105 -4.97 -4.68 -14.72
CA HIS A 105 -5.86 -3.56 -15.03
C HIS A 105 -5.17 -2.27 -14.61
N THR A 106 -5.01 -1.34 -15.55
CA THR A 106 -4.38 -0.04 -15.28
C THR A 106 -5.31 1.08 -15.70
N ILE A 107 -5.30 2.16 -14.93
CA ILE A 107 -5.85 3.44 -15.29
C ILE A 107 -4.75 4.49 -15.15
N ALA A 108 -4.56 5.32 -16.17
CA ALA A 108 -3.60 6.41 -16.17
C ALA A 108 -4.26 7.70 -16.62
N PHE A 109 -3.84 8.81 -16.03
CA PHE A 109 -4.20 10.15 -16.48
C PHE A 109 -2.95 10.82 -17.05
N ASP A 110 -3.11 11.48 -18.20
CA ASP A 110 -2.05 12.28 -18.82
C ASP A 110 -0.81 11.45 -19.26
N GLU A 111 -1.06 10.40 -20.05
CA GLU A 111 -0.02 9.53 -20.60
C GLU A 111 1.05 10.33 -21.40
N GLU A 112 0.67 11.45 -22.02
CA GLU A 112 1.59 12.30 -22.78
C GLU A 112 2.66 12.98 -21.93
N LEU A 113 2.40 13.18 -20.62
CA LEU A 113 3.34 13.82 -19.70
C LEU A 113 4.23 12.83 -18.94
N GLU A 114 4.08 11.52 -19.20
CA GLU A 114 4.85 10.43 -18.54
C GLU A 114 4.89 10.54 -17.01
N LEU A 115 3.87 11.14 -16.40
CA LEU A 115 3.78 11.28 -14.96
C LEU A 115 3.36 9.94 -14.32
N LYS A 116 4.33 9.09 -14.06
CA LYS A 116 4.13 7.76 -13.46
C LYS A 116 3.28 7.78 -12.18
N ALA A 117 3.34 8.87 -11.42
CA ALA A 117 2.49 9.09 -10.24
C ALA A 117 0.98 9.19 -10.58
N ARG A 118 0.62 9.42 -11.86
CA ARG A 118 -0.77 9.52 -12.32
C ARG A 118 -1.31 8.22 -12.90
N SER A 119 -0.77 7.10 -12.47
CA SER A 119 -1.26 5.78 -12.83
C SER A 119 -1.57 4.95 -11.58
N THR A 120 -2.54 4.06 -11.70
CA THR A 120 -2.87 3.08 -10.67
C THR A 120 -3.14 1.76 -11.36
N SER A 121 -2.42 0.73 -10.96
CA SER A 121 -2.59 -0.62 -11.47
C SER A 121 -3.14 -1.54 -10.40
N VAL A 122 -3.99 -2.48 -10.78
CA VAL A 122 -4.47 -3.56 -9.92
C VAL A 122 -4.31 -4.87 -10.66
N LEU A 123 -3.67 -5.82 -10.01
CA LEU A 123 -3.55 -7.18 -10.50
C LEU A 123 -4.50 -8.08 -9.70
N VAL A 124 -5.18 -8.98 -10.39
CA VAL A 124 -6.14 -9.91 -9.79
C VAL A 124 -5.79 -11.32 -10.21
N SER A 125 -5.70 -12.25 -9.26
CA SER A 125 -5.45 -13.67 -9.54
C SER A 125 -6.51 -14.23 -10.50
N ILE A 126 -6.07 -15.01 -11.48
CA ILE A 126 -7.01 -15.69 -12.39
C ILE A 126 -7.91 -16.69 -11.64
N GLU A 127 -7.52 -17.13 -10.44
CA GLU A 127 -8.32 -18.03 -9.59
C GLU A 127 -9.58 -17.34 -9.04
N LEU A 128 -9.60 -16.00 -8.98
CA LEU A 128 -10.78 -15.22 -8.60
C LEU A 128 -11.77 -14.99 -9.76
N GLY A 129 -11.46 -15.51 -10.95
CA GLY A 129 -12.23 -15.28 -12.16
C GLY A 129 -11.80 -14.03 -12.93
N GLU A 130 -12.60 -13.68 -13.94
CA GLU A 130 -12.37 -12.50 -14.77
C GLU A 130 -12.97 -11.26 -14.13
N TYR A 131 -12.24 -10.16 -14.17
CA TYR A 131 -12.68 -8.85 -13.68
C TYR A 131 -12.69 -7.83 -14.80
N ALA A 132 -13.65 -6.93 -14.77
CA ALA A 132 -13.75 -5.80 -15.68
C ALA A 132 -13.66 -4.48 -14.92
N ARG A 133 -13.08 -3.49 -15.57
CA ARG A 133 -13.03 -2.12 -15.04
C ARG A 133 -14.41 -1.47 -15.16
N ASP A 134 -14.88 -0.87 -14.08
CA ASP A 134 -16.10 -0.06 -14.04
C ASP A 134 -15.74 1.42 -14.28
N ASP A 135 -15.87 1.87 -15.52
CA ASP A 135 -15.57 3.24 -15.93
C ASP A 135 -16.70 4.24 -15.58
N GLN A 136 -17.81 3.75 -15.03
CA GLN A 136 -18.94 4.61 -14.63
C GLN A 136 -18.79 5.17 -13.22
N VAL A 137 -17.90 4.61 -12.43
CA VAL A 137 -17.61 5.14 -11.10
C VAL A 137 -16.76 6.40 -11.25
N GLY A 138 -17.26 7.50 -10.69
CA GLY A 138 -16.57 8.80 -10.74
C GLY A 138 -15.17 8.70 -10.15
N ASN A 139 -14.21 9.33 -10.85
CA ASN A 139 -12.81 9.38 -10.43
C ASN A 139 -12.39 10.81 -10.11
N THR A 140 -11.32 10.97 -9.36
CA THR A 140 -10.71 12.30 -9.19
C THR A 140 -10.03 12.71 -10.49
N THR A 141 -9.92 14.02 -10.73
CA THR A 141 -9.22 14.55 -11.93
C THR A 141 -7.70 14.60 -11.75
N VAL A 142 -7.18 14.23 -10.57
CA VAL A 142 -5.77 14.40 -10.21
C VAL A 142 -5.05 13.06 -10.16
N LEU A 143 -5.55 12.13 -9.37
CA LEU A 143 -4.96 10.79 -9.18
C LEU A 143 -6.03 9.74 -9.46
N PRO A 144 -5.75 8.77 -10.34
CA PRO A 144 -6.73 7.78 -10.73
C PRO A 144 -6.91 6.71 -9.65
N SER A 145 -8.16 6.40 -9.36
CA SER A 145 -8.55 5.19 -8.63
C SER A 145 -9.25 4.25 -9.59
N ILE A 146 -9.07 2.95 -9.43
CA ILE A 146 -9.64 1.93 -10.32
C ILE A 146 -10.67 1.10 -9.57
N VAL A 147 -11.82 0.86 -10.19
CA VAL A 147 -12.85 -0.04 -9.67
C VAL A 147 -12.95 -1.25 -10.59
N LEU A 148 -12.82 -2.43 -10.02
CA LEU A 148 -12.93 -3.70 -10.71
C LEU A 148 -14.10 -4.49 -10.16
N ARG A 149 -14.92 -5.04 -11.09
CA ARG A 149 -16.04 -5.91 -10.75
C ARG A 149 -15.86 -7.27 -11.41
N PRO A 150 -16.24 -8.36 -10.71
CA PRO A 150 -16.23 -9.68 -11.34
C PRO A 150 -17.22 -9.71 -12.50
N VAL A 151 -16.80 -10.28 -13.64
CA VAL A 151 -17.63 -10.39 -14.84
C VAL A 151 -18.82 -11.33 -14.61
N ASP A 152 -18.59 -12.42 -13.91
CA ASP A 152 -19.61 -13.41 -13.62
C ASP A 152 -20.54 -13.02 -12.44
N GLY A 153 -20.28 -11.90 -11.80
CA GLY A 153 -21.04 -11.41 -10.65
C GLY A 153 -20.69 -12.07 -9.32
N ASP A 154 -19.87 -13.11 -9.32
CA ASP A 154 -19.41 -13.81 -8.14
C ASP A 154 -18.04 -13.27 -7.71
N GLY A 155 -17.93 -12.79 -6.48
CA GLY A 155 -16.69 -12.26 -5.92
C GLY A 155 -16.79 -10.81 -5.47
N PRO A 156 -15.77 -10.30 -4.78
CA PRO A 156 -15.76 -8.95 -4.24
C PRO A 156 -15.48 -7.90 -5.32
N THR A 157 -16.11 -6.74 -5.20
CA THR A 157 -15.67 -5.55 -5.93
C THR A 157 -14.31 -5.10 -5.36
N SER A 158 -13.30 -4.94 -6.20
CA SER A 158 -11.99 -4.44 -5.81
C SER A 158 -11.85 -2.96 -6.18
N ILE A 159 -11.34 -2.15 -5.26
CA ILE A 159 -11.10 -0.72 -5.50
C ILE A 159 -9.65 -0.40 -5.17
N GLY A 160 -8.85 -0.10 -6.19
CA GLY A 160 -7.51 0.45 -6.03
C GLY A 160 -7.60 1.97 -5.87
N VAL A 161 -7.46 2.44 -4.64
CA VAL A 161 -7.60 3.87 -4.32
C VAL A 161 -6.24 4.56 -4.32
N HIS A 162 -6.16 5.69 -5.05
CA HIS A 162 -5.00 6.58 -5.01
C HIS A 162 -5.45 7.95 -4.47
N PRO A 163 -5.47 8.17 -3.16
CA PRO A 163 -5.94 9.41 -2.58
C PRO A 163 -4.93 10.55 -2.79
N VAL A 164 -5.44 11.75 -3.02
CA VAL A 164 -4.60 12.97 -2.99
C VAL A 164 -4.13 13.20 -1.57
N ALA A 165 -2.84 13.49 -1.40
CA ALA A 165 -2.31 13.86 -0.10
C ALA A 165 -3.05 15.13 0.43
N PRO A 166 -3.42 15.18 1.71
CA PRO A 166 -3.97 16.39 2.29
C PRO A 166 -2.94 17.51 2.17
N ILE A 167 -3.32 18.56 1.45
CA ILE A 167 -2.50 19.79 1.34
C ILE A 167 -2.79 20.60 2.60
N PRO A 168 -1.79 21.05 3.34
CA PRO A 168 -1.98 21.92 4.52
C PRO A 168 -2.51 23.28 4.13
#